data_7f4a8f1c703fd930df6772f2545be782
#
_entry.id   7f4a8f1c703fd930df6772f2545be782
#
_cell.length_a   1.000
_cell.length_b   1.000
_cell.length_c   1.000
_cell.angle_alpha   90.00
_cell.angle_beta   90.00
_cell.angle_gamma   90.00
#
_symmetry.space_group_name_H-M   'P 1'
#
loop_
_entity.id
_entity.type
_entity.pdbx_description
1 polymer ?
#
loop_
_entity_poly.entity_id
_entity_poly.type
_entity_poly.pdbx_seq_one_letter_code
_entity_poly.pdbx_strand_id
1 'polypeptide(L)'
;LRTTGKPRTLSKQLEAAKEKSMSLTIDQINSASHVEAIKLLDGIYEHSPWVAEQALAARPFKSLTDLKLQMAKALHAAGKEAQIKLIQAHPELAGKAMVSQSLTAESSNEQSKAGLTQCTPAEFAAIQQLNADYKARFGFPFILAVRGPRGVGLNKQQIIETFSRRLHGHPEFERQECLRNINRIAEIRLNDKFGYEPVLGNQLWDWQEELSAFSDPGYADKGQLTVTYLTDAHRACAQSIVNNMRDCGFDDVSIDAVGNVVGIYRAATPKAKTLMTGSHYDTVRNGGKYDGRLGIFTPMACVRELHRQGKRLPFHFEVVAFAEEEGQRYKATFLGS
;
A
#
# COMPACT_ATOMS: atom_id res chain seq x y z
N LEU A 1 -46.34 3.62 22.72
CA LEU A 1 -45.38 4.63 22.26
C LEU A 1 -44.59 4.08 21.08
N ARG A 2 -44.95 4.50 19.86
CA ARG A 2 -44.24 4.16 18.61
C ARG A 2 -43.07 5.11 18.50
N THR A 3 -41.85 4.59 18.43
CA THR A 3 -40.66 5.34 18.02
C THR A 3 -40.41 5.12 16.53
N THR A 4 -40.62 6.15 15.77
CA THR A 4 -40.36 6.24 14.33
C THR A 4 -38.88 6.33 14.06
N GLY A 5 -38.25 5.23 13.61
CA GLY A 5 -36.93 5.22 13.02
C GLY A 5 -36.96 5.86 11.64
N LYS A 6 -36.38 7.04 11.46
CA LYS A 6 -36.20 7.69 10.16
C LYS A 6 -35.18 6.96 9.28
N PRO A 7 -35.39 6.90 7.96
CA PRO A 7 -34.51 6.20 7.03
C PRO A 7 -33.22 6.99 6.82
N ARG A 8 -32.14 6.54 7.43
CA ARG A 8 -30.77 7.06 7.26
C ARG A 8 -30.08 6.62 5.95
N THR A 9 -30.77 5.81 5.14
CA THR A 9 -30.21 5.14 3.95
C THR A 9 -30.34 5.95 2.66
N LEU A 10 -31.39 6.74 2.47
CA LEU A 10 -31.63 7.46 1.21
C LEU A 10 -30.73 8.69 1.05
N SER A 11 -30.43 9.43 2.12
CA SER A 11 -29.55 10.60 2.06
C SER A 11 -28.09 10.21 1.77
N LYS A 12 -27.59 9.13 2.38
CA LYS A 12 -26.24 8.61 2.09
C LYS A 12 -26.11 8.03 0.69
N GLN A 13 -27.17 7.41 0.15
CA GLN A 13 -27.17 6.92 -1.23
C GLN A 13 -27.26 8.08 -2.24
N LEU A 14 -27.99 9.15 -1.92
CA LEU A 14 -28.05 10.36 -2.74
C LEU A 14 -26.76 11.19 -2.68
N GLU A 15 -26.09 11.26 -1.54
CA GLU A 15 -24.76 11.87 -1.41
C GLU A 15 -23.70 11.06 -2.16
N ALA A 16 -23.65 9.75 -2.00
CA ALA A 16 -22.77 8.86 -2.76
C ALA A 16 -23.04 8.88 -4.28
N ALA A 17 -24.30 9.06 -4.69
CA ALA A 17 -24.67 9.24 -6.10
C ALA A 17 -24.28 10.63 -6.63
N LYS A 18 -24.35 11.68 -5.80
CA LYS A 18 -23.87 13.03 -6.14
C LYS A 18 -22.33 13.09 -6.20
N GLU A 19 -21.62 12.45 -5.27
CA GLU A 19 -20.15 12.33 -5.34
C GLU A 19 -19.70 11.53 -6.57
N LYS A 20 -20.43 10.47 -6.93
CA LYS A 20 -20.17 9.71 -8.16
C LYS A 20 -20.43 10.49 -9.46
N SER A 21 -21.26 11.54 -9.42
CA SER A 21 -21.53 12.42 -10.58
C SER A 21 -20.45 13.48 -10.81
N MET A 22 -19.49 13.63 -9.88
CA MET A 22 -18.37 14.60 -9.95
C MET A 22 -17.00 13.93 -10.15
N SER A 23 -16.92 12.60 -10.22
CA SER A 23 -15.65 11.91 -10.43
C SER A 23 -15.20 11.99 -11.88
N LEU A 24 -13.88 12.20 -12.07
CA LEU A 24 -13.25 12.25 -13.39
C LEU A 24 -13.33 10.86 -14.06
N THR A 25 -13.47 10.83 -15.39
CA THR A 25 -13.49 9.60 -16.18
C THR A 25 -12.34 9.55 -17.18
N ILE A 26 -11.97 8.35 -17.62
CA ILE A 26 -10.96 8.17 -18.67
C ILE A 26 -11.42 8.78 -19.99
N ASP A 27 -12.70 8.70 -20.31
CA ASP A 27 -13.24 9.30 -21.54
C ASP A 27 -13.12 10.82 -21.52
N GLN A 28 -13.30 11.47 -20.36
CA GLN A 28 -13.06 12.90 -20.23
C GLN A 28 -11.59 13.26 -20.47
N ILE A 29 -10.63 12.49 -19.96
CA ILE A 29 -9.20 12.70 -20.24
C ILE A 29 -8.89 12.48 -21.71
N ASN A 30 -9.46 11.45 -22.34
CA ASN A 30 -9.20 11.13 -23.74
C ASN A 30 -9.77 12.17 -24.69
N SER A 31 -10.94 12.73 -24.39
CA SER A 31 -11.65 13.71 -25.25
C SER A 31 -11.24 15.17 -24.99
N ALA A 32 -10.63 15.48 -23.83
CA ALA A 32 -10.21 16.81 -23.50
C ALA A 32 -9.08 17.31 -24.43
N SER A 33 -9.02 18.61 -24.67
CA SER A 33 -7.83 19.23 -25.27
C SER A 33 -6.58 18.94 -24.43
N HIS A 34 -5.40 19.07 -25.02
CA HIS A 34 -4.14 18.82 -24.29
C HIS A 34 -4.02 19.67 -23.02
N VAL A 35 -4.34 20.95 -23.13
CA VAL A 35 -4.29 21.93 -22.02
C VAL A 35 -5.30 21.57 -20.92
N GLU A 36 -6.53 21.22 -21.30
CA GLU A 36 -7.56 20.80 -20.33
C GLU A 36 -7.20 19.51 -19.63
N ALA A 37 -6.66 18.53 -20.35
CA ALA A 37 -6.24 17.27 -19.76
C ALA A 37 -5.11 17.46 -18.73
N ILE A 38 -4.11 18.32 -19.00
CA ILE A 38 -3.09 18.69 -18.02
C ILE A 38 -3.74 19.32 -16.79
N LYS A 39 -4.69 20.24 -16.97
CA LYS A 39 -5.39 20.89 -15.86
C LYS A 39 -6.24 19.90 -15.04
N LEU A 40 -6.90 18.94 -15.67
CA LEU A 40 -7.66 17.88 -14.99
C LEU A 40 -6.76 16.97 -14.15
N LEU A 41 -5.51 16.76 -14.58
CA LEU A 41 -4.50 15.95 -13.90
C LEU A 41 -3.58 16.75 -12.99
N ASP A 42 -3.84 18.06 -12.80
CA ASP A 42 -3.05 18.88 -11.90
C ASP A 42 -3.14 18.40 -10.45
N GLY A 43 -2.03 18.56 -9.71
CA GLY A 43 -1.90 18.11 -8.32
C GLY A 43 -1.61 16.61 -8.15
N ILE A 44 -1.60 15.79 -9.21
CA ILE A 44 -1.27 14.35 -9.10
C ILE A 44 0.19 14.17 -8.71
N TYR A 45 1.13 14.84 -9.40
CA TYR A 45 2.53 14.91 -9.00
C TYR A 45 2.83 16.33 -8.52
N GLU A 46 3.33 16.45 -7.30
CA GLU A 46 3.57 17.74 -6.62
C GLU A 46 4.39 18.68 -7.50
N HIS A 47 3.85 19.85 -7.84
CA HIS A 47 4.48 20.88 -8.67
C HIS A 47 5.19 20.37 -9.95
N SER A 48 4.71 19.23 -10.49
CA SER A 48 5.37 18.55 -11.61
C SER A 48 4.38 18.17 -12.71
N PRO A 49 3.70 19.14 -13.34
CA PRO A 49 2.70 18.87 -14.40
C PRO A 49 3.29 18.18 -15.63
N TRP A 50 4.61 18.26 -15.83
CA TRP A 50 5.32 17.64 -16.94
C TRP A 50 5.14 16.11 -16.99
N VAL A 51 4.90 15.44 -15.84
CA VAL A 51 4.64 13.99 -15.80
C VAL A 51 3.32 13.66 -16.50
N ALA A 52 2.27 14.42 -16.20
CA ALA A 52 0.99 14.31 -16.88
C ALA A 52 1.13 14.67 -18.37
N GLU A 53 1.80 15.77 -18.69
CA GLU A 53 2.05 16.23 -20.06
C GLU A 53 2.72 15.15 -20.93
N GLN A 54 3.79 14.51 -20.43
CA GLN A 54 4.45 13.42 -21.14
C GLN A 54 3.56 12.18 -21.27
N ALA A 55 2.82 11.82 -20.22
CA ALA A 55 1.92 10.67 -20.25
C ALA A 55 0.79 10.85 -21.27
N LEU A 56 0.30 12.06 -21.48
CA LEU A 56 -0.77 12.38 -22.43
C LEU A 56 -0.40 12.07 -23.89
N ALA A 57 0.88 11.93 -24.23
CA ALA A 57 1.33 11.49 -25.55
C ALA A 57 0.89 10.04 -25.86
N ALA A 58 0.57 9.24 -24.85
CA ALA A 58 0.11 7.86 -25.00
C ALA A 58 -1.43 7.72 -25.13
N ARG A 59 -2.18 8.83 -25.24
CA ARG A 59 -3.64 8.76 -25.47
C ARG A 59 -3.98 8.09 -26.79
N PRO A 60 -5.16 7.42 -26.88
CA PRO A 60 -6.17 7.26 -25.85
C PRO A 60 -5.84 6.18 -24.82
N PHE A 61 -6.07 6.49 -23.53
CA PHE A 61 -5.92 5.51 -22.45
C PHE A 61 -7.08 4.52 -22.45
N LYS A 62 -6.78 3.24 -22.20
CA LYS A 62 -7.78 2.16 -22.13
C LYS A 62 -8.51 2.10 -20.79
N SER A 63 -7.87 2.59 -19.72
CA SER A 63 -8.37 2.51 -18.36
C SER A 63 -7.59 3.46 -17.43
N LEU A 64 -8.07 3.64 -16.21
CA LEU A 64 -7.32 4.35 -15.15
C LEU A 64 -5.96 3.67 -14.88
N THR A 65 -5.91 2.34 -14.93
CA THR A 65 -4.66 1.57 -14.78
C THR A 65 -3.65 1.91 -15.89
N ASP A 66 -4.12 2.06 -17.13
CA ASP A 66 -3.25 2.45 -18.24
C ASP A 66 -2.72 3.89 -18.05
N LEU A 67 -3.56 4.84 -17.66
CA LEU A 67 -3.12 6.21 -17.32
C LEU A 67 -2.03 6.20 -16.23
N LYS A 68 -2.26 5.48 -15.13
CA LYS A 68 -1.28 5.32 -14.04
C LYS A 68 0.04 4.77 -14.55
N LEU A 69 -0.01 3.74 -15.40
CA LEU A 69 1.17 3.12 -15.99
C LEU A 69 1.94 4.11 -16.88
N GLN A 70 1.27 4.88 -17.71
CA GLN A 70 1.94 5.86 -18.58
C GLN A 70 2.57 7.00 -17.77
N MET A 71 1.92 7.47 -16.71
CA MET A 71 2.51 8.46 -15.80
C MET A 71 3.74 7.91 -15.07
N ALA A 72 3.68 6.69 -14.55
CA ALA A 72 4.83 6.05 -13.92
C ALA A 72 5.99 5.85 -14.92
N LYS A 73 5.70 5.43 -16.15
CA LYS A 73 6.71 5.32 -17.22
C LYS A 73 7.36 6.65 -17.55
N ALA A 74 6.58 7.74 -17.66
CA ALA A 74 7.10 9.08 -17.90
C ALA A 74 8.09 9.49 -16.79
N LEU A 75 7.74 9.26 -15.51
CA LEU A 75 8.63 9.53 -14.39
C LEU A 75 9.91 8.68 -14.43
N HIS A 76 9.80 7.38 -14.68
CA HIS A 76 10.97 6.50 -14.71
C HIS A 76 11.88 6.73 -15.91
N ALA A 77 11.32 7.14 -17.06
CA ALA A 77 12.09 7.49 -18.26
C ALA A 77 12.80 8.84 -18.14
N ALA A 78 12.36 9.71 -17.25
CA ALA A 78 13.02 10.98 -16.99
C ALA A 78 14.42 10.74 -16.41
N GLY A 79 15.38 11.52 -16.86
CA GLY A 79 16.74 11.43 -16.36
C GLY A 79 16.84 11.74 -14.86
N LYS A 80 17.94 11.30 -14.25
CA LYS A 80 18.20 11.43 -12.79
C LYS A 80 17.97 12.86 -12.28
N GLU A 81 18.38 13.87 -13.05
CA GLU A 81 18.21 15.28 -12.68
C GLU A 81 16.74 15.67 -12.55
N ALA A 82 15.89 15.30 -13.53
CA ALA A 82 14.46 15.58 -13.49
C ALA A 82 13.76 14.85 -12.32
N GLN A 83 14.17 13.62 -12.03
CA GLN A 83 13.69 12.85 -10.90
C GLN A 83 14.06 13.50 -9.56
N ILE A 84 15.29 14.00 -9.40
CA ILE A 84 15.72 14.71 -8.20
C ILE A 84 14.93 16.01 -8.03
N LYS A 85 14.75 16.79 -9.10
CA LYS A 85 13.92 18.02 -9.06
C LYS A 85 12.48 17.74 -8.61
N LEU A 86 11.91 16.63 -9.10
CA LEU A 86 10.56 16.21 -8.69
C LEU A 86 10.53 15.82 -7.20
N ILE A 87 11.52 15.08 -6.70
CA ILE A 87 11.61 14.75 -5.26
C ILE A 87 11.73 16.04 -4.44
N GLN A 88 12.57 16.99 -4.87
CA GLN A 88 12.78 18.27 -4.18
C GLN A 88 11.56 19.20 -4.21
N ALA A 89 10.63 19.01 -5.16
CA ALA A 89 9.37 19.75 -5.22
C ALA A 89 8.36 19.31 -4.14
N HIS A 90 8.56 18.15 -3.51
CA HIS A 90 7.67 17.66 -2.45
C HIS A 90 7.97 18.35 -1.11
N PRO A 91 6.93 18.66 -0.31
CA PRO A 91 7.12 19.24 1.02
C PRO A 91 7.67 18.20 1.99
N GLU A 92 8.45 18.68 2.96
CA GLU A 92 8.88 17.89 4.12
C GLU A 92 7.68 17.47 4.97
N LEU A 93 7.72 16.26 5.53
CA LEU A 93 6.72 15.80 6.51
C LEU A 93 6.82 16.65 7.80
N ALA A 94 5.69 17.11 8.31
CA ALA A 94 5.61 18.04 9.45
C ALA A 94 6.57 19.23 9.34
N GLY A 95 6.89 19.64 8.10
CA GLY A 95 7.84 20.70 7.81
C GLY A 95 7.28 22.10 8.04
N LYS A 96 8.13 23.12 7.79
CA LYS A 96 7.74 24.54 7.91
C LYS A 96 6.52 24.90 7.08
N ALA A 97 6.36 24.31 5.88
CA ALA A 97 5.21 24.54 5.00
C ALA A 97 3.88 24.09 5.64
N MET A 98 3.88 23.04 6.44
CA MET A 98 2.69 22.61 7.20
C MET A 98 2.35 23.63 8.31
N VAL A 99 3.36 24.10 9.03
CA VAL A 99 3.17 25.11 10.09
C VAL A 99 2.68 26.44 9.54
N SER A 100 3.19 26.85 8.39
CA SER A 100 2.80 28.11 7.70
C SER A 100 1.54 27.98 6.84
N GLN A 101 0.89 26.82 6.79
CA GLN A 101 -0.28 26.51 5.97
C GLN A 101 -0.07 26.76 4.46
N SER A 102 1.17 26.59 3.98
CA SER A 102 1.54 26.80 2.56
C SER A 102 1.66 25.49 1.76
N LEU A 103 1.13 24.39 2.28
CA LEU A 103 1.03 23.11 1.57
C LEU A 103 -0.05 23.17 0.48
N THR A 104 0.10 22.33 -0.56
CA THR A 104 -1.03 22.05 -1.47
C THR A 104 -2.20 21.44 -0.69
N ALA A 105 -3.41 21.52 -1.24
CA ALA A 105 -4.61 20.96 -0.61
C ALA A 105 -4.48 19.44 -0.40
N GLU A 106 -3.89 18.74 -1.37
CA GLU A 106 -3.63 17.30 -1.34
C GLU A 106 -2.63 16.96 -0.22
N SER A 107 -1.46 17.60 -0.19
CA SER A 107 -0.43 17.37 0.83
C SER A 107 -0.90 17.72 2.24
N SER A 108 -1.69 18.78 2.39
CA SER A 108 -2.32 19.18 3.65
C SER A 108 -3.27 18.10 4.18
N ASN A 109 -4.12 17.57 3.31
CA ASN A 109 -5.07 16.51 3.64
C ASN A 109 -4.36 15.19 4.01
N GLU A 110 -3.33 14.82 3.27
CA GLU A 110 -2.54 13.60 3.50
C GLU A 110 -1.83 13.65 4.86
N GLN A 111 -1.11 14.74 5.16
CA GLN A 111 -0.40 14.90 6.43
C GLN A 111 -1.35 15.04 7.63
N SER A 112 -2.49 15.70 7.47
CA SER A 112 -3.51 15.81 8.51
C SER A 112 -4.12 14.45 8.86
N LYS A 113 -4.47 13.63 7.86
CA LYS A 113 -5.00 12.27 8.07
C LYS A 113 -3.99 11.32 8.73
N ALA A 114 -2.69 11.54 8.53
CA ALA A 114 -1.63 10.82 9.21
C ALA A 114 -1.39 11.29 10.66
N GLY A 115 -2.14 12.29 11.14
CA GLY A 115 -2.02 12.85 12.48
C GLY A 115 -0.80 13.74 12.70
N LEU A 116 -0.07 14.10 11.64
CA LEU A 116 1.14 14.93 11.73
C LEU A 116 0.86 16.35 12.22
N THR A 117 -0.39 16.84 12.07
CA THR A 117 -0.85 18.10 12.65
C THR A 117 -1.05 18.07 14.17
N GLN A 118 -1.00 16.88 14.78
CA GLN A 118 -1.24 16.63 16.21
C GLN A 118 0.00 16.01 16.88
N CYS A 119 1.19 16.34 16.41
CA CYS A 119 2.43 15.90 17.04
C CYS A 119 2.61 16.56 18.42
N THR A 120 3.09 15.79 19.39
CA THR A 120 3.63 16.34 20.63
C THR A 120 4.90 17.17 20.32
N PRO A 121 5.32 18.08 21.20
CA PRO A 121 6.57 18.82 21.01
C PRO A 121 7.79 17.92 20.79
N ALA A 122 7.85 16.77 21.47
CA ALA A 122 8.94 15.82 21.33
C ALA A 122 8.90 15.10 19.96
N GLU A 123 7.74 14.62 19.52
CA GLU A 123 7.56 14.02 18.19
C GLU A 123 7.89 15.02 17.08
N PHE A 124 7.43 16.26 17.22
CA PHE A 124 7.72 17.32 16.25
C PHE A 124 9.23 17.62 16.17
N ALA A 125 9.89 17.77 17.32
CA ALA A 125 11.34 18.00 17.38
C ALA A 125 12.12 16.83 16.74
N ALA A 126 11.73 15.59 17.00
CA ALA A 126 12.32 14.40 16.39
C ALA A 126 12.17 14.41 14.85
N ILE A 127 10.98 14.71 14.32
CA ILE A 127 10.76 14.80 12.87
C ILE A 127 11.56 15.95 12.25
N GLN A 128 11.65 17.10 12.92
CA GLN A 128 12.47 18.22 12.43
C GLN A 128 13.96 17.85 12.35
N GLN A 129 14.49 17.17 13.36
CA GLN A 129 15.87 16.70 13.33
C GLN A 129 16.09 15.69 12.19
N LEU A 130 15.18 14.72 12.03
CA LEU A 130 15.24 13.76 10.94
C LEU A 130 15.17 14.42 9.56
N ASN A 131 14.33 15.44 9.37
CA ASN A 131 14.27 16.23 8.13
C ASN A 131 15.63 16.90 7.83
N ALA A 132 16.25 17.52 8.84
CA ALA A 132 17.53 18.18 8.69
C ALA A 132 18.66 17.19 8.32
N ASP A 133 18.75 16.09 9.06
CA ASP A 133 19.78 15.06 8.85
C ASP A 133 19.61 14.37 7.48
N TYR A 134 18.36 14.07 7.11
CA TYR A 134 18.06 13.42 5.84
C TYR A 134 18.38 14.33 4.65
N LYS A 135 18.02 15.60 4.74
CA LYS A 135 18.33 16.59 3.70
C LYS A 135 19.83 16.85 3.57
N ALA A 136 20.53 16.91 4.70
CA ALA A 136 21.99 17.01 4.71
C ALA A 136 22.68 15.82 4.03
N ARG A 137 22.13 14.60 4.25
CA ARG A 137 22.68 13.36 3.70
C ARG A 137 22.37 13.16 2.21
N PHE A 138 21.13 13.40 1.78
CA PHE A 138 20.65 13.01 0.46
C PHE A 138 20.44 14.20 -0.51
N GLY A 139 20.35 15.42 -0.01
CA GLY A 139 20.12 16.63 -0.82
C GLY A 139 18.66 16.83 -1.25
N PHE A 140 17.71 16.03 -0.73
CA PHE A 140 16.30 16.12 -1.02
C PHE A 140 15.47 15.74 0.22
N PRO A 141 14.15 16.10 0.27
CA PRO A 141 13.28 15.76 1.39
C PRO A 141 12.97 14.27 1.44
N PHE A 142 12.68 13.77 2.63
CA PHE A 142 12.15 12.43 2.84
C PHE A 142 10.74 12.31 2.29
N ILE A 143 10.50 11.33 1.42
CA ILE A 143 9.20 11.06 0.84
C ILE A 143 8.64 9.74 1.34
N LEU A 144 7.43 9.80 1.87
CA LEU A 144 6.69 8.64 2.35
C LEU A 144 5.20 8.81 2.04
N ALA A 145 4.59 7.81 1.44
CA ALA A 145 3.14 7.75 1.26
C ALA A 145 2.49 7.42 2.63
N VAL A 146 2.17 8.45 3.39
CA VAL A 146 1.64 8.32 4.76
C VAL A 146 0.17 7.92 4.79
N ARG A 147 -0.56 8.14 3.71
CA ARG A 147 -1.95 7.76 3.57
C ARG A 147 -2.07 6.41 2.88
N GLY A 148 -2.83 5.50 3.46
CA GLY A 148 -3.22 4.25 2.79
C GLY A 148 -4.33 4.49 1.75
N PRO A 149 -4.59 3.51 0.87
CA PRO A 149 -5.53 3.65 -0.25
C PRO A 149 -6.98 3.86 0.20
N ARG A 150 -7.33 3.44 1.42
CA ARG A 150 -8.68 3.57 2.00
C ARG A 150 -8.75 4.58 3.15
N GLY A 151 -7.78 5.46 3.26
CA GLY A 151 -7.69 6.42 4.35
C GLY A 151 -7.08 5.87 5.63
N VAL A 152 -6.81 4.58 5.72
CA VAL A 152 -5.98 3.96 6.76
C VAL A 152 -4.54 4.04 6.30
N GLY A 153 -3.72 4.77 7.02
CA GLY A 153 -2.31 5.00 6.68
C GLY A 153 -1.39 4.64 7.85
N LEU A 154 -0.16 5.07 7.73
CA LEU A 154 0.84 4.94 8.79
C LEU A 154 0.49 5.90 9.94
N ASN A 155 0.67 5.43 11.18
CA ASN A 155 0.62 6.30 12.35
C ASN A 155 1.96 7.04 12.54
N LYS A 156 1.98 8.03 13.43
CA LYS A 156 3.16 8.88 13.69
C LYS A 156 4.40 8.07 14.07
N GLN A 157 4.24 7.06 14.91
CA GLN A 157 5.33 6.20 15.36
C GLN A 157 5.95 5.43 14.18
N GLN A 158 5.12 4.81 13.35
CA GLN A 158 5.56 4.11 12.13
C GLN A 158 6.26 5.04 11.13
N ILE A 159 5.81 6.30 11.04
CA ILE A 159 6.45 7.32 10.20
C ILE A 159 7.86 7.63 10.72
N ILE A 160 8.01 7.90 12.02
CA ILE A 160 9.30 8.21 12.66
C ILE A 160 10.27 7.03 12.53
N GLU A 161 9.82 5.81 12.78
CA GLU A 161 10.61 4.59 12.66
C GLU A 161 11.09 4.38 11.20
N THR A 162 10.19 4.55 10.24
CA THR A 162 10.52 4.43 8.82
C THR A 162 11.54 5.50 8.41
N PHE A 163 11.37 6.72 8.88
CA PHE A 163 12.29 7.82 8.61
C PHE A 163 13.69 7.52 9.16
N SER A 164 13.77 7.17 10.45
CA SER A 164 15.04 6.84 11.11
C SER A 164 15.79 5.70 10.41
N ARG A 165 15.06 4.65 10.02
CA ARG A 165 15.63 3.50 9.30
C ARG A 165 16.18 3.91 7.93
N ARG A 166 15.41 4.68 7.15
CA ARG A 166 15.79 5.08 5.79
C ARG A 166 16.92 6.11 5.76
N LEU A 167 17.11 6.88 6.84
CA LEU A 167 18.22 7.83 6.98
C LEU A 167 19.59 7.16 6.76
N HIS A 168 19.73 5.88 7.10
CA HIS A 168 20.99 5.13 6.96
C HIS A 168 21.14 4.38 5.64
N GLY A 169 20.18 4.51 4.73
CA GLY A 169 20.18 3.84 3.42
C GLY A 169 21.26 4.32 2.44
N HIS A 170 21.45 3.55 1.36
CA HIS A 170 22.31 3.96 0.26
C HIS A 170 21.64 5.03 -0.60
N PRO A 171 22.32 6.14 -0.99
CA PRO A 171 21.71 7.27 -1.70
C PRO A 171 20.94 6.90 -2.97
N GLU A 172 21.45 5.96 -3.77
CA GLU A 172 20.79 5.55 -5.00
C GLU A 172 19.51 4.73 -4.73
N PHE A 173 19.52 3.83 -3.74
CA PHE A 173 18.33 3.11 -3.32
C PHE A 173 17.31 4.07 -2.70
N GLU A 174 17.78 5.05 -1.95
CA GLU A 174 16.88 6.03 -1.33
C GLU A 174 16.20 6.92 -2.36
N ARG A 175 16.88 7.32 -3.43
CA ARG A 175 16.27 8.01 -4.57
C ARG A 175 15.14 7.17 -5.19
N GLN A 176 15.40 5.88 -5.46
CA GLN A 176 14.39 4.97 -6.03
C GLN A 176 13.21 4.78 -5.07
N GLU A 177 13.48 4.67 -3.78
CA GLU A 177 12.44 4.55 -2.76
C GLU A 177 11.56 5.82 -2.68
N CYS A 178 12.15 7.01 -2.82
CA CYS A 178 11.38 8.25 -2.94
C CYS A 178 10.49 8.24 -4.18
N LEU A 179 10.99 7.84 -5.34
CA LEU A 179 10.20 7.74 -6.57
C LEU A 179 9.06 6.74 -6.45
N ARG A 180 9.30 5.60 -5.79
CA ARG A 180 8.27 4.60 -5.50
C ARG A 180 7.16 5.19 -4.64
N ASN A 181 7.51 5.92 -3.59
CA ASN A 181 6.53 6.57 -2.73
C ASN A 181 5.78 7.70 -3.45
N ILE A 182 6.43 8.46 -4.31
CA ILE A 182 5.78 9.49 -5.15
C ILE A 182 4.74 8.85 -6.08
N ASN A 183 5.09 7.76 -6.77
CA ASN A 183 4.12 7.03 -7.60
C ASN A 183 2.95 6.50 -6.77
N ARG A 184 3.20 6.08 -5.53
CA ARG A 184 2.14 5.65 -4.61
C ARG A 184 1.22 6.80 -4.22
N ILE A 185 1.76 7.96 -3.92
CA ILE A 185 0.98 9.17 -3.64
C ILE A 185 0.14 9.56 -4.86
N ALA A 186 0.75 9.57 -6.05
CA ALA A 186 0.06 9.88 -7.30
C ALA A 186 -1.09 8.88 -7.59
N GLU A 187 -0.88 7.60 -7.33
CA GLU A 187 -1.92 6.58 -7.46
C GLU A 187 -3.11 6.86 -6.53
N ILE A 188 -2.86 7.19 -5.27
CA ILE A 188 -3.91 7.51 -4.30
C ILE A 188 -4.71 8.75 -4.76
N ARG A 189 -4.01 9.80 -5.21
CA ARG A 189 -4.63 11.03 -5.72
C ARG A 189 -5.46 10.79 -6.98
N LEU A 190 -4.98 9.95 -7.90
CA LEU A 190 -5.74 9.52 -9.07
C LEU A 190 -6.99 8.74 -8.68
N ASN A 191 -6.88 7.81 -7.74
CA ASN A 191 -8.02 7.05 -7.24
C ASN A 191 -9.10 8.00 -6.67
N ASP A 192 -8.71 9.00 -5.89
CA ASP A 192 -9.62 9.99 -5.34
C ASP A 192 -10.30 10.81 -6.45
N LYS A 193 -9.54 11.34 -7.42
CA LYS A 193 -10.09 12.14 -8.55
C LYS A 193 -11.06 11.34 -9.42
N PHE A 194 -10.80 10.04 -9.61
CA PHE A 194 -11.63 9.15 -10.42
C PHE A 194 -12.73 8.45 -9.62
N GLY A 195 -12.86 8.71 -8.31
CA GLY A 195 -13.80 8.00 -7.45
C GLY A 195 -13.58 6.48 -7.45
N TYR A 196 -12.33 6.05 -7.66
CA TYR A 196 -11.96 4.65 -7.74
C TYR A 196 -11.51 4.13 -6.38
N GLU A 197 -12.18 3.09 -5.88
CA GLU A 197 -11.73 2.37 -4.69
C GLU A 197 -10.81 1.23 -5.11
N PRO A 198 -9.52 1.27 -4.75
CA PRO A 198 -8.58 0.22 -5.12
C PRO A 198 -8.89 -1.07 -4.37
N VAL A 199 -8.96 -2.19 -5.09
CA VAL A 199 -9.42 -3.46 -4.52
C VAL A 199 -8.26 -4.42 -4.25
N LEU A 200 -7.38 -4.65 -5.21
CA LEU A 200 -6.39 -5.73 -5.12
C LEU A 200 -4.99 -5.26 -4.70
N GLY A 201 -4.27 -4.52 -5.53
CA GLY A 201 -2.87 -4.17 -5.29
C GLY A 201 -2.63 -3.38 -3.99
N ASN A 202 -3.55 -2.48 -3.64
CA ASN A 202 -3.46 -1.72 -2.39
C ASN A 202 -3.74 -2.58 -1.15
N GLN A 203 -4.65 -3.57 -1.28
CA GLN A 203 -4.88 -4.53 -0.20
C GLN A 203 -3.65 -5.41 0.03
N LEU A 204 -2.97 -5.84 -1.06
CA LEU A 204 -1.71 -6.57 -0.95
C LEU A 204 -0.65 -5.75 -0.21
N TRP A 205 -0.56 -4.45 -0.53
CA TRP A 205 0.34 -3.54 0.19
C TRP A 205 0.01 -3.46 1.68
N ASP A 206 -1.25 -3.23 2.04
CA ASP A 206 -1.68 -3.08 3.42
C ASP A 206 -1.38 -4.35 4.23
N TRP A 207 -1.66 -5.54 3.69
CA TRP A 207 -1.34 -6.81 4.33
C TRP A 207 0.17 -7.05 4.49
N GLN A 208 0.98 -6.63 3.50
CA GLN A 208 2.44 -6.74 3.61
C GLN A 208 3.00 -5.83 4.71
N GLU A 209 2.52 -4.59 4.80
CA GLU A 209 2.93 -3.67 5.85
C GLU A 209 2.47 -4.17 7.24
N GLU A 210 1.24 -4.67 7.37
CA GLU A 210 0.72 -5.26 8.60
C GLU A 210 1.57 -6.46 9.04
N LEU A 211 1.82 -7.41 8.15
CA LEU A 211 2.60 -8.61 8.48
C LEU A 211 4.06 -8.28 8.80
N SER A 212 4.60 -7.21 8.23
CA SER A 212 5.97 -6.76 8.49
C SER A 212 6.18 -6.16 9.87
N ALA A 213 5.10 -5.86 10.60
CA ALA A 213 5.18 -5.40 11.98
C ALA A 213 5.64 -6.50 12.93
N PHE A 214 5.46 -7.77 12.57
CA PHE A 214 5.95 -8.89 13.35
C PHE A 214 7.39 -9.23 12.95
N SER A 215 8.30 -9.15 13.91
CA SER A 215 9.71 -9.48 13.73
C SER A 215 10.30 -10.03 15.02
N ASP A 216 11.27 -10.90 14.91
CA ASP A 216 11.94 -11.52 16.06
C ASP A 216 12.68 -10.47 16.91
N PRO A 217 12.71 -10.60 18.25
CA PRO A 217 13.47 -9.72 19.13
C PRO A 217 14.94 -9.58 18.70
N GLY A 218 15.49 -8.38 18.87
CA GLY A 218 16.87 -8.07 18.44
C GLY A 218 17.02 -7.72 16.96
N TYR A 219 15.99 -8.00 16.14
CA TYR A 219 15.84 -7.50 14.77
C TYR A 219 14.78 -6.39 14.72
N ALA A 220 13.64 -6.61 15.38
CA ALA A 220 12.58 -5.60 15.52
C ALA A 220 13.13 -4.27 16.05
N ASP A 221 13.97 -4.31 17.08
CA ASP A 221 14.60 -3.14 17.72
C ASP A 221 15.49 -2.33 16.74
N LYS A 222 15.92 -2.97 15.66
CA LYS A 222 16.75 -2.35 14.60
C LYS A 222 15.92 -1.97 13.36
N GLY A 223 14.60 -2.10 13.42
CA GLY A 223 13.74 -1.91 12.26
C GLY A 223 13.98 -2.94 11.13
N GLN A 224 14.49 -4.12 11.47
CA GLN A 224 14.78 -5.21 10.54
C GLN A 224 13.69 -6.27 10.60
N LEU A 225 13.31 -6.80 9.44
CA LEU A 225 12.34 -7.88 9.36
C LEU A 225 13.05 -9.23 9.43
N THR A 226 12.74 -10.01 10.47
CA THR A 226 13.21 -11.38 10.64
C THR A 226 12.10 -12.17 11.32
N VAL A 227 11.63 -13.22 10.68
CA VAL A 227 10.61 -14.14 11.22
C VAL A 227 11.10 -15.54 11.04
N THR A 228 11.58 -16.13 12.13
CA THR A 228 12.11 -17.48 12.10
C THR A 228 11.12 -18.50 12.67
N TYR A 229 11.18 -19.70 12.17
CA TYR A 229 10.22 -20.78 12.46
C TYR A 229 9.95 -20.97 13.96
N LEU A 230 8.67 -21.07 14.33
CA LEU A 230 8.16 -21.30 15.68
C LEU A 230 8.53 -20.25 16.75
N THR A 231 8.98 -19.06 16.36
CA THR A 231 9.10 -17.92 17.27
C THR A 231 7.73 -17.29 17.54
N ASP A 232 7.66 -16.36 18.49
CA ASP A 232 6.42 -15.64 18.77
C ASP A 232 6.01 -14.74 17.57
N ALA A 233 6.98 -14.12 16.89
CA ALA A 233 6.73 -13.37 15.66
C ALA A 233 6.16 -14.28 14.56
N HIS A 234 6.67 -15.49 14.41
CA HIS A 234 6.17 -16.47 13.45
C HIS A 234 4.72 -16.90 13.77
N ARG A 235 4.39 -17.16 15.04
CA ARG A 235 3.03 -17.48 15.46
C ARG A 235 2.07 -16.32 15.27
N ALA A 236 2.53 -15.09 15.52
CA ALA A 236 1.75 -13.87 15.27
C ALA A 236 1.48 -13.68 13.77
N CYS A 237 2.47 -13.93 12.90
CA CYS A 237 2.28 -13.95 11.45
C CYS A 237 1.23 -14.96 11.03
N ALA A 238 1.33 -16.22 11.52
CA ALA A 238 0.37 -17.26 11.22
C ALA A 238 -1.07 -16.85 11.60
N GLN A 239 -1.24 -16.29 12.81
CA GLN A 239 -2.54 -15.84 13.29
C GLN A 239 -3.11 -14.67 12.46
N SER A 240 -2.26 -13.72 12.06
CA SER A 240 -2.66 -12.62 11.17
C SER A 240 -3.12 -13.16 9.81
N ILE A 241 -2.39 -14.13 9.22
CA ILE A 241 -2.78 -14.76 7.95
C ILE A 241 -4.11 -15.50 8.09
N VAL A 242 -4.34 -16.24 9.19
CA VAL A 242 -5.62 -16.90 9.47
C VAL A 242 -6.77 -15.90 9.48
N ASN A 243 -6.61 -14.78 10.18
CA ASN A 243 -7.64 -13.75 10.26
C ASN A 243 -7.91 -13.15 8.87
N ASN A 244 -6.87 -12.80 8.14
CA ASN A 244 -6.99 -12.24 6.79
C ASN A 244 -7.63 -13.23 5.79
N MET A 245 -7.33 -14.54 5.88
CA MET A 245 -8.00 -15.57 5.06
C MET A 245 -9.50 -15.65 5.37
N ARG A 246 -9.88 -15.62 6.65
CA ARG A 246 -11.30 -15.59 7.05
C ARG A 246 -12.02 -14.36 6.53
N ASP A 247 -11.40 -13.20 6.63
CA ASP A 247 -11.93 -11.93 6.11
C ASP A 247 -12.04 -11.91 4.58
N CYS A 248 -11.20 -12.68 3.90
CA CYS A 248 -11.29 -12.89 2.45
C CYS A 248 -12.44 -13.81 2.04
N GLY A 249 -13.07 -14.53 2.98
CA GLY A 249 -14.20 -15.42 2.71
C GLY A 249 -13.80 -16.83 2.34
N PHE A 250 -12.62 -17.30 2.78
CA PHE A 250 -12.28 -18.73 2.73
C PHE A 250 -13.27 -19.53 3.60
N ASP A 251 -13.70 -20.66 3.11
CA ASP A 251 -14.71 -21.49 3.79
C ASP A 251 -14.10 -22.27 4.97
N ASP A 252 -12.86 -22.73 4.82
CA ASP A 252 -12.09 -23.41 5.87
C ASP A 252 -10.73 -22.72 6.02
N VAL A 253 -10.33 -22.46 7.24
CA VAL A 253 -9.01 -21.91 7.57
C VAL A 253 -8.47 -22.59 8.81
N SER A 254 -7.30 -23.19 8.71
CA SER A 254 -6.64 -23.90 9.80
C SER A 254 -5.13 -23.66 9.82
N ILE A 255 -4.51 -23.96 10.95
CA ILE A 255 -3.05 -24.12 11.08
C ILE A 255 -2.80 -25.61 11.27
N ASP A 256 -1.94 -26.19 10.46
CA ASP A 256 -1.61 -27.61 10.56
C ASP A 256 -0.55 -27.90 11.66
N ALA A 257 -0.20 -29.18 11.82
CA ALA A 257 0.69 -29.62 12.88
C ALA A 257 2.13 -29.07 12.77
N VAL A 258 2.54 -28.64 11.58
CA VAL A 258 3.87 -28.07 11.32
C VAL A 258 3.84 -26.54 11.19
N GLY A 259 2.67 -25.92 11.37
CA GLY A 259 2.53 -24.46 11.41
C GLY A 259 2.13 -23.82 10.10
N ASN A 260 1.89 -24.58 9.02
CA ASN A 260 1.34 -24.00 7.79
C ASN A 260 -0.06 -23.47 8.02
N VAL A 261 -0.36 -22.32 7.43
CA VAL A 261 -1.74 -21.80 7.39
C VAL A 261 -2.37 -22.24 6.07
N VAL A 262 -3.46 -22.99 6.18
CA VAL A 262 -4.18 -23.54 5.03
C VAL A 262 -5.56 -22.91 4.96
N GLY A 263 -5.86 -22.29 3.83
CA GLY A 263 -7.18 -21.74 3.51
C GLY A 263 -7.79 -22.43 2.29
N ILE A 264 -9.06 -22.87 2.38
CA ILE A 264 -9.77 -23.53 1.29
C ILE A 264 -10.99 -22.68 0.90
N TYR A 265 -11.03 -22.27 -0.35
CA TYR A 265 -12.21 -21.67 -0.98
C TYR A 265 -12.91 -22.72 -1.82
N ARG A 266 -14.07 -23.20 -1.33
CA ARG A 266 -14.76 -24.35 -1.89
C ARG A 266 -15.44 -24.06 -3.22
N ALA A 267 -15.37 -25.00 -4.14
CA ALA A 267 -16.19 -25.03 -5.33
C ALA A 267 -17.69 -25.20 -4.96
N ALA A 268 -18.56 -24.84 -5.87
CA ALA A 268 -20.01 -25.13 -5.74
C ALA A 268 -20.28 -26.65 -5.70
N THR A 269 -19.42 -27.44 -6.34
CA THR A 269 -19.54 -28.91 -6.42
C THR A 269 -18.60 -29.59 -5.40
N PRO A 270 -19.12 -30.30 -4.41
CA PRO A 270 -18.30 -30.93 -3.34
C PRO A 270 -17.23 -31.92 -3.82
N LYS A 271 -17.44 -32.56 -4.98
CA LYS A 271 -16.51 -33.52 -5.59
C LYS A 271 -15.53 -32.87 -6.59
N ALA A 272 -15.41 -31.57 -6.61
CA ALA A 272 -14.49 -30.87 -7.50
C ALA A 272 -13.02 -31.19 -7.13
N LYS A 273 -12.13 -31.11 -8.12
CA LYS A 273 -10.69 -31.20 -7.89
C LYS A 273 -10.22 -29.97 -7.11
N THR A 274 -9.07 -30.07 -6.47
CA THR A 274 -8.42 -28.94 -5.79
C THR A 274 -7.27 -28.42 -6.65
N LEU A 275 -7.23 -27.10 -6.84
CA LEU A 275 -6.04 -26.38 -7.28
C LEU A 275 -5.39 -25.79 -6.03
N MET A 276 -4.15 -26.19 -5.76
CA MET A 276 -3.34 -25.66 -4.67
C MET A 276 -2.36 -24.61 -5.20
N THR A 277 -2.17 -23.55 -4.44
CA THR A 277 -1.10 -22.57 -4.59
C THR A 277 -0.59 -22.17 -3.20
N GLY A 278 0.63 -21.67 -3.12
CA GLY A 278 1.16 -21.22 -1.83
C GLY A 278 2.54 -20.62 -1.96
N SER A 279 3.01 -20.10 -0.86
CA SER A 279 4.37 -19.63 -0.64
C SER A 279 4.62 -19.52 0.87
N HIS A 280 5.83 -19.13 1.28
CA HIS A 280 6.22 -19.08 2.70
C HIS A 280 5.95 -17.73 3.37
N TYR A 281 5.91 -17.71 4.71
CA TYR A 281 5.74 -16.51 5.51
C TYR A 281 6.87 -16.24 6.51
N ASP A 282 7.78 -17.21 6.72
CA ASP A 282 9.06 -17.00 7.37
C ASP A 282 9.98 -16.13 6.48
N THR A 283 11.10 -15.65 7.00
CA THR A 283 12.03 -14.81 6.27
C THR A 283 13.47 -15.14 6.61
N VAL A 284 14.38 -14.85 5.67
CA VAL A 284 15.80 -14.71 6.02
C VAL A 284 15.99 -13.57 7.04
N ARG A 285 17.17 -13.52 7.65
CA ARG A 285 17.52 -12.44 8.57
C ARG A 285 17.59 -11.11 7.82
N ASN A 286 16.89 -10.10 8.34
CA ASN A 286 16.72 -8.79 7.70
C ASN A 286 16.19 -8.93 6.27
N GLY A 287 15.17 -9.79 6.10
CA GLY A 287 14.56 -10.12 4.82
C GLY A 287 13.69 -9.03 4.23
N GLY A 288 13.28 -9.21 2.99
CA GLY A 288 12.35 -8.34 2.29
C GLY A 288 10.91 -8.60 2.71
N LYS A 289 10.08 -7.53 2.75
CA LYS A 289 8.66 -7.63 3.14
C LYS A 289 7.81 -8.48 2.19
N TYR A 290 8.23 -8.62 0.93
CA TYR A 290 7.45 -9.26 -0.13
C TYR A 290 7.91 -10.68 -0.44
N ASP A 291 9.09 -11.06 0.05
CA ASP A 291 9.64 -12.38 -0.17
C ASP A 291 8.73 -13.46 0.45
N GLY A 292 8.39 -14.48 -0.32
CA GLY A 292 7.40 -15.49 0.01
C GLY A 292 5.97 -14.96 0.17
N ARG A 293 5.79 -14.00 1.02
CA ARG A 293 4.51 -13.45 1.48
C ARG A 293 3.61 -12.92 0.34
N LEU A 294 4.21 -12.36 -0.72
CA LEU A 294 3.44 -11.91 -1.88
C LEU A 294 2.72 -13.07 -2.56
N GLY A 295 3.33 -14.26 -2.60
CA GLY A 295 2.74 -15.47 -3.14
C GLY A 295 1.55 -16.01 -2.33
N ILE A 296 1.42 -15.63 -1.05
CA ILE A 296 0.27 -15.94 -0.20
C ILE A 296 -0.84 -14.91 -0.42
N PHE A 297 -0.53 -13.63 -0.33
CA PHE A 297 -1.54 -12.58 -0.35
C PHE A 297 -2.16 -12.36 -1.73
N THR A 298 -1.43 -12.65 -2.82
CA THR A 298 -1.97 -12.53 -4.18
C THR A 298 -3.19 -13.44 -4.39
N PRO A 299 -3.12 -14.75 -4.16
CA PRO A 299 -4.29 -15.62 -4.28
C PRO A 299 -5.38 -15.29 -3.25
N MET A 300 -5.04 -14.85 -2.03
CA MET A 300 -6.02 -14.39 -1.05
C MET A 300 -6.83 -13.19 -1.57
N ALA A 301 -6.20 -12.22 -2.21
CA ALA A 301 -6.89 -11.08 -2.81
C ALA A 301 -7.82 -11.52 -3.95
N CYS A 302 -7.43 -12.52 -4.74
CA CYS A 302 -8.30 -13.10 -5.76
C CYS A 302 -9.54 -13.76 -5.14
N VAL A 303 -9.37 -14.55 -4.07
CA VAL A 303 -10.49 -15.18 -3.35
C VAL A 303 -11.43 -14.12 -2.79
N ARG A 304 -10.91 -13.07 -2.15
CA ARG A 304 -11.71 -11.96 -1.62
C ARG A 304 -12.58 -11.32 -2.70
N GLU A 305 -12.03 -11.09 -3.89
CA GLU A 305 -12.78 -10.51 -4.99
C GLU A 305 -13.85 -11.46 -5.53
N LEU A 306 -13.54 -12.76 -5.67
CA LEU A 306 -14.51 -13.78 -6.05
C LEU A 306 -15.63 -13.89 -5.02
N HIS A 307 -15.29 -13.93 -3.73
CA HIS A 307 -16.25 -13.99 -2.64
C HIS A 307 -17.17 -12.75 -2.64
N ARG A 308 -16.61 -11.56 -2.81
CA ARG A 308 -17.39 -10.30 -2.90
C ARG A 308 -18.36 -10.30 -4.08
N GLN A 309 -18.00 -10.96 -5.18
CA GLN A 309 -18.86 -11.11 -6.36
C GLN A 309 -19.84 -12.30 -6.26
N GLY A 310 -19.84 -13.07 -5.19
CA GLY A 310 -20.62 -14.29 -5.03
C GLY A 310 -20.23 -15.40 -6.02
N LYS A 311 -19.00 -15.36 -6.56
CA LYS A 311 -18.54 -16.31 -7.58
C LYS A 311 -17.77 -17.47 -6.93
N ARG A 312 -18.07 -18.69 -7.40
CA ARG A 312 -17.32 -19.91 -7.06
C ARG A 312 -16.59 -20.43 -8.27
N LEU A 313 -15.39 -20.96 -8.05
CA LEU A 313 -14.60 -21.59 -9.09
C LEU A 313 -15.12 -23.01 -9.39
N PRO A 314 -14.83 -23.59 -10.56
CA PRO A 314 -15.18 -24.99 -10.87
C PRO A 314 -14.32 -26.02 -10.13
N PHE A 315 -13.38 -25.58 -9.30
CA PHE A 315 -12.49 -26.38 -8.46
C PHE A 315 -12.38 -25.76 -7.07
N HIS A 316 -12.03 -26.56 -6.06
CA HIS A 316 -11.63 -26.04 -4.76
C HIS A 316 -10.30 -25.30 -4.94
N PHE A 317 -10.18 -24.13 -4.33
CA PHE A 317 -8.95 -23.34 -4.39
C PHE A 317 -8.31 -23.33 -3.00
N GLU A 318 -7.15 -23.95 -2.88
CA GLU A 318 -6.40 -24.06 -1.65
C GLU A 318 -5.18 -23.15 -1.67
N VAL A 319 -5.05 -22.32 -0.65
CA VAL A 319 -3.90 -21.42 -0.46
C VAL A 319 -3.16 -21.85 0.79
N VAL A 320 -1.88 -22.18 0.64
CA VAL A 320 -1.01 -22.58 1.72
C VAL A 320 0.03 -21.53 1.99
N ALA A 321 0.09 -21.04 3.23
CA ALA A 321 1.19 -20.25 3.72
C ALA A 321 2.16 -21.20 4.46
N PHE A 322 3.27 -21.54 3.81
CA PHE A 322 4.27 -22.46 4.34
C PHE A 322 5.05 -21.84 5.49
N ALA A 323 5.26 -22.62 6.55
CA ALA A 323 5.78 -22.13 7.81
C ALA A 323 7.30 -21.96 7.83
N GLU A 324 8.04 -22.76 7.05
CA GLU A 324 9.50 -22.79 7.05
C GLU A 324 10.01 -23.17 5.67
N GLU A 325 10.50 -22.18 4.92
CA GLU A 325 11.16 -22.40 3.62
C GLU A 325 12.65 -22.07 3.71
N GLU A 326 12.97 -20.99 4.43
CA GLU A 326 14.27 -20.33 4.46
C GLU A 326 15.33 -21.05 5.30
N GLY A 327 14.96 -22.01 6.13
CA GLY A 327 15.90 -22.81 6.92
C GLY A 327 16.74 -22.03 7.93
N GLN A 328 16.27 -20.88 8.41
CA GLN A 328 17.06 -19.98 9.23
C GLN A 328 17.27 -20.44 10.67
N ARG A 329 16.32 -21.19 11.24
CA ARG A 329 16.38 -21.64 12.64
C ARG A 329 17.02 -23.02 12.78
N TYR A 330 16.70 -23.93 11.90
CA TYR A 330 17.22 -25.30 11.89
C TYR A 330 18.06 -25.51 10.62
N LYS A 331 19.00 -26.46 10.64
CA LYS A 331 19.80 -26.79 9.46
C LYS A 331 19.03 -27.68 8.47
N ALA A 332 17.75 -27.39 8.31
CA ALA A 332 16.83 -28.06 7.38
C ALA A 332 15.86 -27.02 6.84
N THR A 333 15.61 -27.07 5.55
CA THR A 333 14.62 -26.26 4.84
C THR A 333 13.36 -27.09 4.59
N PHE A 334 12.28 -26.40 4.22
CA PHE A 334 11.02 -27.03 3.80
C PHE A 334 10.36 -27.91 4.87
N LEU A 335 10.50 -27.55 6.16
CA LEU A 335 9.87 -28.31 7.25
C LEU A 335 8.34 -28.21 7.22
N GLY A 336 7.81 -27.17 6.58
CA GLY A 336 6.37 -26.96 6.43
C GLY A 336 5.79 -27.50 5.11
N SER A 337 6.59 -27.96 4.19
CA SER A 337 6.15 -28.36 2.84
C SER A 337 6.32 -29.84 2.54
#